data_278a4e84820e84d7b3d229969e9ffaaf
#
_entry.id   278a4e84820e84d7b3d229969e9ffaaf
#
_cell.length_a   1.000
_cell.length_b   1.000
_cell.length_c   1.000
_cell.angle_alpha   90.00
_cell.angle_beta   90.00
_cell.angle_gamma   90.00
#
_symmetry.space_group_name_H-M   'P 1'
#
loop_
_entity.id
_entity.type
_entity.pdbx_description
1 polymer ?
#
loop_
_entity_poly.entity_id
_entity_poly.type
_entity_poly.pdbx_seq_one_letter_code
_entity_poly.pdbx_strand_id
1 'polypeptide(L)'
;METDTSRTDTDLPFFHPKPTPARPLQGLTILAVEDSRFASEALRLLCLRSGARIRRADCLASAHRHLRTYRPSVAVVDLGLPDGSGLSLIREMNRAAHRVPVVLATSGAEREAAARTALEAGADGFLPKPVDTLAAFQSEILRHLPEDMRPQGPRPLDATVLEPDRLALREDLAHAIALLDRDAPPMGYLRRFL
;
A
#
# COMPACT_ATOMS: atom_id res chain seq x y z
N MET A 1 60.51 -3.56 2.02
CA MET A 1 59.68 -4.70 2.50
C MET A 1 58.33 -4.10 2.84
N GLU A 2 57.57 -3.84 1.76
CA GLU A 2 56.25 -3.20 1.83
C GLU A 2 55.21 -4.30 1.97
N THR A 3 54.49 -4.26 3.05
CA THR A 3 53.30 -5.13 3.25
C THR A 3 52.08 -4.40 2.70
N ASP A 4 51.73 -4.75 1.47
CA ASP A 4 50.46 -4.40 0.84
C ASP A 4 49.31 -5.10 1.61
N THR A 5 48.57 -4.31 2.38
CA THR A 5 47.34 -4.76 3.01
C THR A 5 46.19 -4.35 2.12
N SER A 6 45.95 -5.06 1.03
CA SER A 6 44.77 -4.92 0.22
C SER A 6 43.55 -5.35 1.05
N ARG A 7 42.81 -4.36 1.57
CA ARG A 7 41.49 -4.57 2.10
C ARG A 7 40.59 -5.08 0.97
N THR A 8 40.28 -6.35 0.99
CA THR A 8 39.18 -6.90 0.24
C THR A 8 37.90 -6.37 0.85
N ASP A 9 37.37 -5.30 0.23
CA ASP A 9 36.01 -4.81 0.46
C ASP A 9 35.09 -5.96 0.05
N THR A 10 34.58 -6.68 1.04
CA THR A 10 33.61 -7.78 0.84
C THR A 10 32.29 -7.14 0.51
N ASP A 11 32.11 -6.80 -0.76
CA ASP A 11 30.85 -6.42 -1.35
C ASP A 11 29.91 -7.63 -1.25
N LEU A 12 29.27 -7.78 -0.08
CA LEU A 12 28.20 -8.75 0.09
C LEU A 12 27.08 -8.33 -0.87
N PRO A 13 26.79 -9.12 -1.91
CA PRO A 13 25.71 -8.77 -2.82
C PRO A 13 24.42 -8.67 -2.01
N PHE A 14 23.81 -7.49 -1.99
CA PHE A 14 22.46 -7.32 -1.45
C PHE A 14 21.55 -8.26 -2.24
N PHE A 15 21.29 -9.42 -1.67
CA PHE A 15 20.44 -10.44 -2.26
C PHE A 15 19.00 -9.91 -2.23
N HIS A 16 18.58 -9.21 -3.29
CA HIS A 16 17.18 -8.93 -3.50
C HIS A 16 16.52 -10.22 -4.01
N PRO A 17 15.73 -10.90 -3.18
CA PRO A 17 15.08 -12.13 -3.60
C PRO A 17 14.16 -11.83 -4.77
N LYS A 18 14.37 -12.55 -5.88
CA LYS A 18 13.57 -12.38 -7.10
C LYS A 18 12.13 -12.84 -6.88
N PRO A 19 11.14 -12.19 -7.51
CA PRO A 19 9.76 -12.62 -7.44
C PRO A 19 9.60 -14.03 -8.04
N THR A 20 8.71 -14.83 -7.43
CA THR A 20 8.37 -16.18 -7.89
C THR A 20 6.87 -16.27 -8.16
N PRO A 21 6.37 -17.26 -8.93
CA PRO A 21 4.94 -17.46 -9.13
C PRO A 21 4.13 -17.57 -7.82
N ALA A 22 4.70 -18.22 -6.79
CA ALA A 22 4.08 -18.38 -5.48
C ALA A 22 4.18 -17.10 -4.61
N ARG A 23 5.21 -16.28 -4.82
CA ARG A 23 5.45 -15.02 -4.12
C ARG A 23 5.71 -13.89 -5.13
N PRO A 24 4.68 -13.45 -5.84
CA PRO A 24 4.85 -12.58 -7.00
C PRO A 24 5.30 -11.16 -6.68
N LEU A 25 5.17 -10.72 -5.43
CA LEU A 25 5.60 -9.39 -4.97
C LEU A 25 6.85 -9.46 -4.07
N GLN A 26 7.57 -10.58 -4.11
CA GLN A 26 8.80 -10.76 -3.34
C GLN A 26 9.86 -9.72 -3.72
N GLY A 27 10.51 -9.13 -2.71
CA GLY A 27 11.49 -8.07 -2.89
C GLY A 27 10.89 -6.66 -2.89
N LEU A 28 9.58 -6.51 -3.12
CA LEU A 28 8.92 -5.21 -3.11
C LEU A 28 8.67 -4.70 -1.68
N THR A 29 8.73 -3.38 -1.53
CA THR A 29 8.27 -2.68 -0.33
C THR A 29 7.00 -1.90 -0.68
N ILE A 30 5.92 -2.20 0.02
CA ILE A 30 4.61 -1.55 -0.15
C ILE A 30 4.39 -0.60 1.02
N LEU A 31 4.11 0.67 0.72
CA LEU A 31 3.61 1.65 1.68
C LEU A 31 2.08 1.64 1.62
N ALA A 32 1.44 1.17 2.68
CA ALA A 32 0.00 1.27 2.87
C ALA A 32 -0.32 2.51 3.70
N VAL A 33 -1.06 3.45 3.13
CA VAL A 33 -1.55 4.66 3.80
C VAL A 33 -3.04 4.47 4.05
N GLU A 34 -3.38 4.07 5.27
CA GLU A 34 -4.70 3.57 5.66
C GLU A 34 -4.88 3.73 7.15
N ASP A 35 -5.90 4.45 7.58
CA ASP A 35 -6.20 4.74 8.98
C ASP A 35 -7.10 3.68 9.64
N SER A 36 -7.92 2.96 8.88
CA SER A 36 -8.67 1.81 9.36
C SER A 36 -7.72 0.67 9.72
N ARG A 37 -7.78 0.21 10.96
CA ARG A 37 -6.99 -0.92 11.45
C ARG A 37 -7.36 -2.21 10.73
N PHE A 38 -8.65 -2.40 10.49
CA PHE A 38 -9.15 -3.58 9.78
C PHE A 38 -8.66 -3.63 8.33
N ALA A 39 -8.79 -2.53 7.57
CA ALA A 39 -8.31 -2.46 6.20
C ALA A 39 -6.77 -2.55 6.13
N SER A 40 -6.05 -1.90 7.05
CA SER A 40 -4.59 -1.99 7.17
C SER A 40 -4.11 -3.41 7.47
N GLU A 41 -4.84 -4.18 8.31
CA GLU A 41 -4.54 -5.57 8.60
C GLU A 41 -4.80 -6.47 7.39
N ALA A 42 -5.89 -6.23 6.63
CA ALA A 42 -6.14 -6.92 5.37
C ALA A 42 -4.99 -6.74 4.39
N LEU A 43 -4.55 -5.49 4.19
CA LEU A 43 -3.40 -5.19 3.32
C LEU A 43 -2.11 -5.85 3.83
N ARG A 44 -1.91 -5.94 5.15
CA ARG A 44 -0.76 -6.64 5.75
C ARG A 44 -0.75 -8.13 5.37
N LEU A 45 -1.88 -8.81 5.51
CA LEU A 45 -2.00 -10.23 5.18
C LEU A 45 -1.79 -10.48 3.67
N LEU A 46 -2.37 -9.62 2.82
CA LEU A 46 -2.18 -9.68 1.36
C LEU A 46 -0.70 -9.51 0.97
N CYS A 47 -0.01 -8.53 1.57
CA CYS A 47 1.42 -8.30 1.34
C CYS A 47 2.26 -9.51 1.76
N LEU A 48 2.04 -10.04 2.97
CA LEU A 48 2.81 -11.17 3.50
C LEU A 48 2.65 -12.42 2.63
N ARG A 49 1.42 -12.75 2.22
CA ARG A 49 1.16 -13.90 1.35
C ARG A 49 1.75 -13.72 -0.06
N SER A 50 1.82 -12.48 -0.52
CA SER A 50 2.45 -12.15 -1.81
C SER A 50 3.97 -12.07 -1.75
N GLY A 51 4.59 -12.14 -0.55
CA GLY A 51 6.03 -12.04 -0.34
C GLY A 51 6.57 -10.61 -0.24
N ALA A 52 5.71 -9.60 -0.24
CA ALA A 52 6.10 -8.20 -0.10
C ALA A 52 6.35 -7.80 1.36
N ARG A 53 7.23 -6.81 1.53
CA ARG A 53 7.37 -6.08 2.80
C ARG A 53 6.36 -4.96 2.85
N ILE A 54 5.69 -4.81 3.99
CA ILE A 54 4.75 -3.71 4.20
C ILE A 54 5.32 -2.67 5.18
N ARG A 55 5.04 -1.40 4.90
CA ARG A 55 5.15 -0.26 5.82
C ARG A 55 3.78 0.40 5.89
N ARG A 56 3.36 0.79 7.07
CA ARG A 56 2.02 1.35 7.31
C ARG A 56 2.12 2.79 7.77
N ALA A 57 1.24 3.62 7.25
CA ALA A 57 1.01 4.99 7.67
C ALA A 57 -0.50 5.15 7.90
N ASP A 58 -0.88 5.73 8.99
CA ASP A 58 -2.27 5.94 9.42
C ASP A 58 -2.82 7.33 9.04
N CYS A 59 -1.96 8.17 8.47
CA CYS A 59 -2.29 9.55 8.10
C CYS A 59 -1.27 10.11 7.10
N LEU A 60 -1.56 11.25 6.48
CA LEU A 60 -0.66 11.93 5.54
C LEU A 60 0.68 12.28 6.18
N ALA A 61 0.67 12.79 7.41
CA ALA A 61 1.89 13.17 8.11
C ALA A 61 2.83 11.96 8.30
N SER A 62 2.28 10.78 8.61
CA SER A 62 3.03 9.53 8.72
C SER A 62 3.55 9.07 7.35
N ALA A 63 2.72 9.14 6.30
CA ALA A 63 3.12 8.81 4.93
C ALA A 63 4.30 9.67 4.46
N HIS A 64 4.25 10.99 4.68
CA HIS A 64 5.35 11.90 4.34
C HIS A 64 6.65 11.56 5.06
N ARG A 65 6.61 11.15 6.34
CA ARG A 65 7.82 10.68 7.05
C ARG A 65 8.45 9.47 6.36
N HIS A 66 7.63 8.50 5.95
CA HIS A 66 8.10 7.34 5.19
C HIS A 66 8.72 7.74 3.86
N LEU A 67 8.06 8.57 3.06
CA LEU A 67 8.52 8.98 1.73
C LEU A 67 9.81 9.81 1.77
N ARG A 68 10.08 10.51 2.87
CA ARG A 68 11.38 11.21 3.09
C ARG A 68 12.52 10.24 3.45
N THR A 69 12.20 9.08 4.01
CA THR A 69 13.21 8.13 4.51
C THR A 69 13.62 7.09 3.45
N TYR A 70 12.67 6.64 2.65
CA TYR A 70 12.89 5.63 1.60
C TYR A 70 11.86 5.77 0.49
N ARG A 71 12.17 5.16 -0.66
CA ARG A 71 11.25 5.06 -1.79
C ARG A 71 10.58 3.69 -1.81
N PRO A 72 9.26 3.57 -1.59
CA PRO A 72 8.55 2.30 -1.74
C PRO A 72 8.46 1.90 -3.21
N SER A 73 8.33 0.59 -3.47
CA SER A 73 8.06 0.06 -4.82
C SER A 73 6.60 0.32 -5.23
N VAL A 74 5.70 0.26 -4.26
CA VAL A 74 4.26 0.46 -4.44
C VAL A 74 3.74 1.31 -3.27
N ALA A 75 2.85 2.26 -3.55
CA ALA A 75 2.04 2.92 -2.54
C ALA A 75 0.56 2.55 -2.76
N VAL A 76 -0.13 2.15 -1.69
CA VAL A 76 -1.59 1.98 -1.65
C VAL A 76 -2.13 3.05 -0.74
N VAL A 77 -2.97 3.96 -1.26
CA VAL A 77 -3.38 5.18 -0.57
C VAL A 77 -4.89 5.24 -0.45
N ASP A 78 -5.39 5.26 0.77
CA ASP A 78 -6.80 5.59 1.01
C ASP A 78 -7.07 7.04 0.67
N LEU A 79 -8.21 7.28 0.01
CA LEU A 79 -8.66 8.63 -0.35
C LEU A 79 -9.20 9.40 0.84
N GLY A 80 -9.62 8.72 1.92
CA GLY A 80 -10.27 9.30 3.10
C GLY A 80 -9.44 9.24 4.37
N LEU A 81 -8.39 10.04 4.50
CA LEU A 81 -7.52 10.06 5.67
C LEU A 81 -7.95 11.11 6.71
N PRO A 82 -7.61 10.95 8.00
CA PRO A 82 -8.07 11.83 9.07
C PRO A 82 -7.51 13.26 8.99
N ASP A 83 -6.31 13.41 8.42
CA ASP A 83 -5.59 14.69 8.31
C ASP A 83 -5.62 15.28 6.90
N GLY A 84 -6.43 14.71 5.98
CA GLY A 84 -6.61 15.27 4.65
C GLY A 84 -7.01 14.26 3.58
N SER A 85 -6.96 14.67 2.32
CA SER A 85 -7.32 13.83 1.19
C SER A 85 -6.12 13.05 0.66
N GLY A 86 -6.26 11.73 0.53
CA GLY A 86 -5.26 10.89 -0.15
C GLY A 86 -4.96 11.32 -1.58
N LEU A 87 -5.90 12.00 -2.25
CA LEU A 87 -5.67 12.57 -3.57
C LEU A 87 -4.54 13.61 -3.60
N SER A 88 -4.36 14.37 -2.51
CA SER A 88 -3.23 15.33 -2.42
C SER A 88 -1.90 14.60 -2.41
N LEU A 89 -1.78 13.54 -1.62
CA LEU A 89 -0.59 12.69 -1.55
C LEU A 89 -0.28 12.02 -2.89
N ILE A 90 -1.31 11.52 -3.59
CA ILE A 90 -1.17 10.92 -4.94
C ILE A 90 -0.61 11.96 -5.91
N ARG A 91 -1.16 13.19 -5.94
CA ARG A 91 -0.65 14.27 -6.80
C ARG A 91 0.80 14.66 -6.47
N GLU A 92 1.16 14.69 -5.21
CA GLU A 92 2.53 14.97 -4.76
C GLU A 92 3.49 13.87 -5.23
N MET A 93 3.15 12.59 -5.02
CA MET A 93 3.95 11.45 -5.49
C MET A 93 4.09 11.45 -7.01
N ASN A 94 3.02 11.81 -7.75
CA ASN A 94 3.05 11.85 -9.21
C ASN A 94 3.96 12.96 -9.75
N ARG A 95 4.10 14.09 -9.02
CA ARG A 95 4.96 15.22 -9.40
C ARG A 95 6.40 15.11 -8.90
N ALA A 96 6.67 14.15 -8.02
CA ALA A 96 8.00 13.99 -7.44
C ALA A 96 9.05 13.61 -8.49
N ALA A 97 10.26 14.19 -8.39
CA ALA A 97 11.39 13.88 -9.29
C ALA A 97 11.70 12.39 -9.33
N HIS A 98 11.52 11.70 -8.20
CA HIS A 98 11.66 10.26 -8.06
C HIS A 98 10.30 9.65 -7.70
N ARG A 99 9.41 9.55 -8.69
CA ARG A 99 8.06 9.00 -8.53
C ARG A 99 8.11 7.57 -7.95
N VAL A 100 7.18 7.25 -7.06
CA VAL A 100 6.93 5.86 -6.64
C VAL A 100 6.51 5.05 -7.89
N PRO A 101 7.14 3.90 -8.17
CA PRO A 101 6.89 3.14 -9.40
C PRO A 101 5.42 2.83 -9.65
N VAL A 102 4.67 2.43 -8.61
CA VAL A 102 3.23 2.14 -8.69
C VAL A 102 2.50 2.84 -7.55
N VAL A 103 1.49 3.63 -7.89
CA VAL A 103 0.61 4.30 -6.93
C VAL A 103 -0.82 3.85 -7.17
N LEU A 104 -1.38 3.11 -6.22
CA LEU A 104 -2.77 2.66 -6.24
C LEU A 104 -3.57 3.46 -5.22
N ALA A 105 -4.77 3.86 -5.60
CA ALA A 105 -5.73 4.41 -4.67
C ALA A 105 -6.67 3.32 -4.16
N THR A 106 -7.22 3.51 -2.96
CA THR A 106 -8.27 2.66 -2.39
C THR A 106 -9.34 3.52 -1.73
N SER A 107 -10.58 3.07 -1.74
CA SER A 107 -11.69 3.76 -1.09
C SER A 107 -12.88 2.83 -0.89
N GLY A 108 -13.67 3.06 0.16
CA GLY A 108 -14.98 2.47 0.37
C GLY A 108 -16.13 3.24 -0.30
N ALA A 109 -15.86 4.40 -0.92
CA ALA A 109 -16.86 5.18 -1.64
C ALA A 109 -17.26 4.52 -2.97
N GLU A 110 -18.23 5.14 -3.68
CA GLU A 110 -18.65 4.67 -5.00
C GLU A 110 -17.45 4.44 -5.93
N ARG A 111 -17.32 3.19 -6.38
CA ARG A 111 -16.12 2.69 -7.06
C ARG A 111 -15.72 3.50 -8.29
N GLU A 112 -16.69 3.78 -9.16
CA GLU A 112 -16.40 4.43 -10.45
C GLU A 112 -15.97 5.88 -10.29
N ALA A 113 -16.65 6.64 -9.44
CA ALA A 113 -16.33 8.03 -9.17
C ALA A 113 -14.98 8.16 -8.45
N ALA A 114 -14.73 7.31 -7.45
CA ALA A 114 -13.47 7.29 -6.71
C ALA A 114 -12.29 6.90 -7.60
N ALA A 115 -12.43 5.86 -8.42
CA ALA A 115 -11.41 5.40 -9.35
C ALA A 115 -11.05 6.49 -10.38
N ARG A 116 -12.05 7.12 -11.02
CA ARG A 116 -11.84 8.21 -11.98
C ARG A 116 -11.06 9.37 -11.35
N THR A 117 -11.50 9.84 -10.18
CA THR A 117 -10.84 10.94 -9.48
C THR A 117 -9.41 10.60 -9.06
N ALA A 118 -9.15 9.35 -8.68
CA ALA A 118 -7.81 8.87 -8.33
C ALA A 118 -6.88 8.84 -9.56
N LEU A 119 -7.35 8.34 -10.70
CA LEU A 119 -6.59 8.32 -11.95
C LEU A 119 -6.29 9.74 -12.46
N GLU A 120 -7.24 10.66 -12.37
CA GLU A 120 -7.04 12.08 -12.67
C GLU A 120 -6.00 12.74 -11.75
N ALA A 121 -5.89 12.28 -10.51
CA ALA A 121 -4.86 12.72 -9.57
C ALA A 121 -3.47 12.14 -9.88
N GLY A 122 -3.36 11.14 -10.73
CA GLY A 122 -2.13 10.49 -11.16
C GLY A 122 -1.85 9.14 -10.49
N ALA A 123 -2.88 8.49 -9.92
CA ALA A 123 -2.78 7.07 -9.55
C ALA A 123 -2.65 6.20 -10.81
N ASP A 124 -1.93 5.08 -10.69
CA ASP A 124 -1.80 4.11 -11.78
C ASP A 124 -3.00 3.17 -11.84
N GLY A 125 -3.65 2.91 -10.69
CA GLY A 125 -4.80 2.03 -10.60
C GLY A 125 -5.61 2.25 -9.33
N PHE A 126 -6.65 1.40 -9.14
CA PHE A 126 -7.58 1.51 -8.04
C PHE A 126 -7.96 0.14 -7.47
N LEU A 127 -7.87 0.02 -6.15
CA LEU A 127 -8.30 -1.15 -5.37
C LEU A 127 -9.57 -0.78 -4.59
N PRO A 128 -10.74 -1.31 -4.98
CA PRO A 128 -11.97 -1.07 -4.22
C PRO A 128 -11.92 -1.74 -2.85
N LYS A 129 -12.45 -1.10 -1.81
CA LYS A 129 -12.65 -1.75 -0.51
C LYS A 129 -13.98 -2.55 -0.53
N PRO A 130 -14.04 -3.71 0.12
CA PRO A 130 -12.95 -4.40 0.80
C PRO A 130 -11.95 -5.02 -0.20
N VAL A 131 -10.64 -4.93 0.11
CA VAL A 131 -9.61 -5.64 -0.64
C VAL A 131 -9.44 -7.02 0.01
N ASP A 132 -10.25 -7.97 -0.43
CA ASP A 132 -10.44 -9.26 0.24
C ASP A 132 -9.79 -10.45 -0.46
N THR A 133 -9.47 -10.35 -1.75
CA THR A 133 -8.90 -11.45 -2.51
C THR A 133 -7.43 -11.22 -2.87
N LEU A 134 -6.62 -12.27 -2.64
CA LEU A 134 -5.19 -12.26 -2.95
C LEU A 134 -4.96 -12.06 -4.46
N ALA A 135 -5.80 -12.71 -5.30
CA ALA A 135 -5.70 -12.62 -6.76
C ALA A 135 -5.94 -11.19 -7.27
N ALA A 136 -6.98 -10.49 -6.77
CA ALA A 136 -7.28 -9.11 -7.18
C ALA A 136 -6.15 -8.15 -6.78
N PHE A 137 -5.68 -8.23 -5.53
CA PHE A 137 -4.58 -7.44 -5.03
C PHE A 137 -3.29 -7.61 -5.85
N GLN A 138 -2.88 -8.86 -6.06
CA GLN A 138 -1.69 -9.17 -6.83
C GLN A 138 -1.81 -8.73 -8.29
N SER A 139 -2.96 -8.98 -8.91
CA SER A 139 -3.17 -8.67 -10.32
C SER A 139 -3.14 -7.16 -10.58
N GLU A 140 -3.74 -6.37 -9.67
CA GLU A 140 -3.72 -4.92 -9.81
C GLU A 140 -2.31 -4.35 -9.68
N ILE A 141 -1.52 -4.81 -8.69
CA ILE A 141 -0.13 -4.35 -8.55
C ILE A 141 0.71 -4.78 -9.77
N LEU A 142 0.63 -6.05 -10.16
CA LEU A 142 1.45 -6.59 -11.24
C LEU A 142 1.14 -5.97 -12.60
N ARG A 143 -0.09 -5.52 -12.83
CA ARG A 143 -0.50 -4.82 -14.05
C ARG A 143 0.34 -3.56 -14.29
N HIS A 144 0.70 -2.85 -13.22
CA HIS A 144 1.37 -1.56 -13.28
C HIS A 144 2.88 -1.64 -12.99
N LEU A 145 3.38 -2.79 -12.52
CA LEU A 145 4.82 -2.97 -12.31
C LEU A 145 5.58 -3.01 -13.63
N PRO A 146 6.81 -2.46 -13.68
CA PRO A 146 7.76 -2.70 -14.77
C PRO A 146 7.99 -4.20 -15.00
N GLU A 147 8.25 -4.60 -16.26
CA GLU A 147 8.38 -6.03 -16.62
C GLU A 147 9.51 -6.74 -15.88
N ASP A 148 10.64 -6.07 -15.68
CA ASP A 148 11.80 -6.56 -14.96
C ASP A 148 11.54 -6.85 -13.47
N MET A 149 10.46 -6.26 -12.92
CA MET A 149 10.02 -6.48 -11.54
C MET A 149 8.92 -7.54 -11.41
N ARG A 150 8.42 -8.09 -12.53
CA ARG A 150 7.36 -9.10 -12.53
C ARG A 150 7.93 -10.51 -12.41
N PRO A 151 7.19 -11.46 -11.78
CA PRO A 151 7.55 -12.87 -11.81
C PRO A 151 7.46 -13.42 -13.23
N GLN A 152 8.40 -14.32 -13.59
CA GLN A 152 8.35 -15.01 -14.87
C GLN A 152 7.47 -16.28 -14.77
N GLY A 153 6.79 -16.61 -15.87
CA GLY A 153 5.98 -17.82 -16.00
C GLY A 153 4.55 -17.71 -15.47
N PRO A 154 3.78 -18.81 -15.62
CA PRO A 154 2.39 -18.84 -15.19
C PRO A 154 2.29 -18.74 -13.67
N ARG A 155 1.28 -18.01 -13.20
CA ARG A 155 1.01 -17.77 -11.78
C ARG A 155 -0.30 -18.44 -11.38
N PRO A 156 -0.34 -19.18 -10.26
CA PRO A 156 -1.61 -19.65 -9.72
C PRO A 156 -2.44 -18.44 -9.26
N LEU A 157 -3.70 -18.39 -9.68
CA LEU A 157 -4.67 -17.40 -9.19
C LEU A 157 -5.24 -17.95 -7.87
N ASP A 158 -4.69 -17.48 -6.76
CA ASP A 158 -5.20 -17.83 -5.44
C ASP A 158 -6.41 -16.95 -5.12
N ALA A 159 -7.60 -17.52 -5.22
CA ALA A 159 -8.86 -16.87 -4.90
C ALA A 159 -9.17 -16.87 -3.38
N THR A 160 -8.20 -17.19 -2.55
CA THR A 160 -8.38 -17.19 -1.09
C THR A 160 -8.86 -15.81 -0.65
N VAL A 161 -10.02 -15.76 -0.02
CA VAL A 161 -10.54 -14.61 0.69
C VAL A 161 -9.83 -14.53 2.04
N LEU A 162 -9.29 -13.38 2.37
CA LEU A 162 -8.62 -13.15 3.65
C LEU A 162 -9.61 -12.53 4.62
N GLU A 163 -9.75 -13.15 5.76
CA GLU A 163 -10.50 -12.59 6.88
C GLU A 163 -9.54 -11.83 7.81
N PRO A 164 -9.60 -10.50 7.85
CA PRO A 164 -8.85 -9.70 8.82
C PRO A 164 -9.35 -9.97 10.24
N ASP A 165 -8.52 -9.63 11.23
CA ASP A 165 -8.84 -9.85 12.64
C ASP A 165 -10.10 -9.08 13.06
N ARG A 166 -11.05 -9.79 13.67
CA ARG A 166 -12.29 -9.22 14.22
C ARG A 166 -12.03 -8.20 15.32
N LEU A 167 -10.89 -8.28 16.01
CA LEU A 167 -10.49 -7.29 17.01
C LEU A 167 -10.23 -5.94 16.34
N ALA A 168 -9.53 -5.92 15.21
CA ALA A 168 -9.29 -4.70 14.44
C ALA A 168 -10.60 -4.04 13.99
N LEU A 169 -11.59 -4.84 13.55
CA LEU A 169 -12.93 -4.33 13.21
C LEU A 169 -13.63 -3.70 14.42
N ARG A 170 -13.56 -4.34 15.60
CA ARG A 170 -14.15 -3.78 16.82
C ARG A 170 -13.51 -2.47 17.23
N GLU A 171 -12.19 -2.34 17.09
CA GLU A 171 -11.47 -1.11 17.40
C GLU A 171 -11.86 0.02 16.43
N ASP A 172 -12.02 -0.27 15.15
CA ASP A 172 -12.49 0.71 14.16
C ASP A 172 -13.93 1.17 14.45
N LEU A 173 -14.83 0.24 14.79
CA LEU A 173 -16.19 0.57 15.18
C LEU A 173 -16.24 1.42 16.46
N ALA A 174 -15.43 1.09 17.47
CA ALA A 174 -15.33 1.88 18.69
C ALA A 174 -14.79 3.29 18.39
N HIS A 175 -13.82 3.42 17.49
CA HIS A 175 -13.31 4.71 17.02
C HIS A 175 -14.40 5.52 16.31
N ALA A 176 -15.16 4.91 15.40
CA ALA A 176 -16.26 5.56 14.70
C ALA A 176 -17.35 6.05 15.66
N ILE A 177 -17.73 5.24 16.67
CA ILE A 177 -18.68 5.62 17.71
C ILE A 177 -18.17 6.83 18.49
N ALA A 178 -16.91 6.80 18.94
CA ALA A 178 -16.30 7.92 19.67
C ALA A 178 -16.25 9.22 18.86
N LEU A 179 -16.16 9.13 17.52
CA LEU A 179 -16.22 10.30 16.64
C LEU A 179 -17.65 10.82 16.48
N LEU A 180 -18.65 9.94 16.47
CA LEU A 180 -20.06 10.30 16.39
C LEU A 180 -20.56 11.00 17.66
N ASP A 181 -20.02 10.65 18.82
CA ASP A 181 -20.36 11.24 20.12
C ASP A 181 -19.78 12.66 20.33
N ARG A 182 -19.06 13.22 19.37
CA ARG A 182 -18.54 14.60 19.45
C ARG A 182 -19.65 15.61 19.15
N ASP A 183 -19.55 16.82 19.71
CA ASP A 183 -20.47 17.94 19.44
C ASP A 183 -20.56 18.29 17.93
N ALA A 184 -19.50 18.07 17.17
CA ALA A 184 -19.45 18.24 15.72
C ALA A 184 -18.79 17.01 15.06
N PRO A 185 -19.56 15.94 14.79
CA PRO A 185 -19.03 14.73 14.18
C PRO A 185 -18.45 14.99 12.77
N PRO A 186 -17.29 14.45 12.44
CA PRO A 186 -16.68 14.64 11.11
C PRO A 186 -17.35 13.74 10.05
N MET A 187 -18.61 14.04 9.70
CA MET A 187 -19.44 13.20 8.82
C MET A 187 -18.82 12.92 7.46
N GLY A 188 -18.07 13.88 6.90
CA GLY A 188 -17.35 13.70 5.64
C GLY A 188 -16.24 12.67 5.71
N TYR A 189 -15.57 12.54 6.85
CA TYR A 189 -14.59 11.51 7.12
C TYR A 189 -15.26 10.15 7.40
N LEU A 190 -16.24 10.12 8.32
CA LEU A 190 -16.94 8.88 8.71
C LEU A 190 -17.58 8.13 7.53
N ARG A 191 -18.14 8.85 6.55
CA ARG A 191 -18.70 8.25 5.33
C ARG A 191 -17.65 7.54 4.45
N ARG A 192 -16.37 7.84 4.60
CA ARG A 192 -15.28 7.22 3.84
C ARG A 192 -14.53 6.19 4.66
N PHE A 193 -14.59 6.33 5.97
CA PHE A 193 -13.94 5.43 6.92
C PHE A 193 -14.71 4.09 7.06
N LEU A 194 -16.05 4.15 7.13
CA LEU A 194 -16.95 2.98 7.21
C LEU A 194 -17.32 2.46 5.82
#